data_3d0d363f74637e8d9e43f27482ee7951
#
_entry.id   3d0d363f74637e8d9e43f27482ee7951
#
_cell.length_a   1.000
_cell.length_b   1.000
_cell.length_c   1.000
_cell.angle_alpha   90.00
_cell.angle_beta   90.00
_cell.angle_gamma   90.00
#
_symmetry.space_group_name_H-M   'P 1'
#
loop_
_entity.id
_entity.type
_entity.pdbx_description
1 polymer ?
#
loop_
_entity_poly.entity_id
_entity_poly.type
_entity_poly.pdbx_seq_one_letter_code
_entity_poly.pdbx_strand_id
1 'polypeptide(L)'
;DLDETPHPTISNNFIEKKLEEFITDQALNHKRRVDGRKLDEIRPIFASVGNISPVLHGTGTFYRGKTHILSVLTLGGPKESQIIDEIELSAEKRYMHHYNFPPFSTGSTGRVGGINRRMVGHGALAEKALLPVLPSQEIFPYTIRVVSEALSSNGSTSMASVCGSTLALMDGGVPISAPVAGISIGLVTRGD
;
A
#
# COMPACT_ATOMS: atom_id res chain seq x y z
N ASP A 1 13.65 53.94 2.39
CA ASP A 1 12.25 53.69 2.07
C ASP A 1 12.23 52.66 0.95
N LEU A 2 12.17 51.40 1.32
CA LEU A 2 11.91 50.30 0.38
C LEU A 2 10.42 50.25 0.16
N ASP A 3 10.02 50.54 -1.07
CA ASP A 3 8.65 50.53 -1.56
C ASP A 3 8.07 49.10 -1.39
N GLU A 4 7.39 48.84 -0.25
CA GLU A 4 6.66 47.60 0.01
C GLU A 4 5.37 47.63 -0.80
N THR A 5 5.47 47.45 -2.11
CA THR A 5 4.31 47.05 -2.89
C THR A 5 3.94 45.63 -2.45
N PRO A 6 2.75 45.39 -1.89
CA PRO A 6 2.35 44.04 -1.51
C PRO A 6 2.30 43.19 -2.79
N HIS A 7 3.26 42.30 -2.93
CA HIS A 7 3.16 41.26 -3.97
C HIS A 7 1.82 40.54 -3.80
N PRO A 8 1.01 40.44 -4.84
CA PRO A 8 -0.26 39.73 -4.73
C PRO A 8 0.03 38.34 -4.22
N THR A 9 -0.48 38.00 -3.05
CA THR A 9 -0.40 36.67 -2.49
C THR A 9 -1.13 35.74 -3.46
N ILE A 10 -0.38 35.09 -4.34
CA ILE A 10 -0.95 34.08 -5.23
C ILE A 10 -1.47 32.99 -4.30
N SER A 11 -2.79 32.87 -4.25
CA SER A 11 -3.44 31.84 -3.44
C SER A 11 -2.89 30.47 -3.86
N ASN A 12 -2.50 29.62 -2.89
CA ASN A 12 -2.10 28.24 -3.15
C ASN A 12 -3.14 27.51 -4.01
N ASN A 13 -4.41 27.79 -3.80
CA ASN A 13 -5.52 27.25 -4.60
C ASN A 13 -5.42 27.62 -6.09
N PHE A 14 -4.92 28.81 -6.42
CA PHE A 14 -4.74 29.22 -7.82
C PHE A 14 -3.62 28.40 -8.49
N ILE A 15 -2.51 28.21 -7.78
CA ILE A 15 -1.38 27.41 -8.28
C ILE A 15 -1.80 25.96 -8.47
N GLU A 16 -2.47 25.39 -7.47
CA GLU A 16 -2.99 24.02 -7.52
C GLU A 16 -3.93 23.81 -8.71
N LYS A 17 -4.89 24.73 -8.90
CA LYS A 17 -5.81 24.68 -10.03
C LYS A 17 -5.08 24.74 -11.39
N LYS A 18 -4.11 25.62 -11.53
CA LYS A 18 -3.32 25.76 -12.78
C LYS A 18 -2.46 24.52 -13.04
N LEU A 19 -1.92 23.92 -11.99
CA LEU A 19 -1.16 22.66 -12.07
C LEU A 19 -2.07 21.51 -12.48
N GLU A 20 -3.26 21.41 -11.91
CA GLU A 20 -4.27 20.40 -12.25
C GLU A 20 -4.73 20.54 -13.72
N GLU A 21 -5.03 21.76 -14.18
CA GLU A 21 -5.37 22.04 -15.59
C GLU A 21 -4.24 21.59 -16.53
N PHE A 22 -2.98 21.90 -16.19
CA PHE A 22 -1.81 21.49 -16.97
C PHE A 22 -1.64 19.96 -17.00
N ILE A 23 -1.73 19.28 -15.85
CA ILE A 23 -1.62 17.82 -15.75
C ILE A 23 -2.72 17.14 -16.55
N THR A 24 -3.94 17.66 -16.46
CA THR A 24 -5.10 17.17 -17.22
C THR A 24 -4.88 17.31 -18.72
N ASP A 25 -4.38 18.46 -19.16
CA ASP A 25 -4.05 18.69 -20.57
C ASP A 25 -2.95 17.74 -21.07
N GLN A 26 -1.87 17.56 -20.31
CA GLN A 26 -0.80 16.62 -20.66
C GLN A 26 -1.32 15.18 -20.77
N ALA A 27 -2.20 14.75 -19.88
CA ALA A 27 -2.76 13.41 -19.91
C ALA A 27 -3.71 13.20 -21.09
N LEU A 28 -4.66 14.13 -21.34
CA LEU A 28 -5.70 13.96 -22.32
C LEU A 28 -5.22 14.24 -23.76
N ASN A 29 -4.49 15.31 -23.97
CA ASN A 29 -4.09 15.78 -25.31
C ASN A 29 -2.72 15.23 -25.73
N HIS A 30 -1.78 15.10 -24.81
CA HIS A 30 -0.40 14.66 -25.10
C HIS A 30 -0.13 13.20 -24.71
N LYS A 31 -1.12 12.49 -24.08
CA LYS A 31 -1.01 11.11 -23.64
C LYS A 31 0.22 10.82 -22.76
N ARG A 32 0.59 11.80 -21.96
CA ARG A 32 1.81 11.79 -21.15
C ARG A 32 1.50 12.04 -19.69
N ARG A 33 2.15 11.30 -18.81
CA ARG A 33 2.10 11.50 -17.35
C ARG A 33 3.09 12.56 -16.91
N VAL A 34 2.90 13.09 -15.69
CA VAL A 34 3.76 14.11 -15.07
C VAL A 34 5.23 13.66 -14.98
N ASP A 35 5.47 12.38 -14.77
CA ASP A 35 6.80 11.77 -14.69
C ASP A 35 7.36 11.33 -16.06
N GLY A 36 6.70 11.69 -17.14
CA GLY A 36 7.13 11.43 -18.52
C GLY A 36 6.76 10.06 -19.06
N ARG A 37 6.20 9.15 -18.25
CA ARG A 37 5.75 7.82 -18.69
C ARG A 37 4.51 7.91 -19.60
N LYS A 38 4.29 6.87 -20.40
CA LYS A 38 3.04 6.65 -21.11
C LYS A 38 1.90 6.35 -20.13
N LEU A 39 0.64 6.43 -20.59
CA LEU A 39 -0.52 6.25 -19.71
C LEU A 39 -0.62 4.81 -19.15
N ASP A 40 -0.21 3.82 -19.92
CA ASP A 40 -0.20 2.39 -19.60
C ASP A 40 1.15 1.86 -19.07
N GLU A 41 2.15 2.72 -19.00
CA GLU A 41 3.50 2.31 -18.57
C GLU A 41 3.58 2.14 -17.05
N ILE A 42 4.08 0.97 -16.64
CA ILE A 42 4.34 0.63 -15.24
C ILE A 42 5.79 1.00 -14.89
N ARG A 43 6.01 1.49 -13.68
CA ARG A 43 7.37 1.71 -13.14
C ARG A 43 8.12 0.39 -13.02
N PRO A 44 9.47 0.37 -13.11
CA PRO A 44 10.27 -0.85 -12.94
C PRO A 44 9.90 -1.58 -11.65
N ILE A 45 9.75 -2.91 -11.75
CA ILE A 45 9.39 -3.79 -10.64
C ILE A 45 10.61 -4.57 -10.21
N PHE A 46 10.78 -4.70 -8.89
CA PHE A 46 11.68 -5.63 -8.24
C PHE A 46 10.92 -6.41 -7.17
N ALA A 47 11.15 -7.72 -7.10
CA ALA A 47 10.54 -8.60 -6.11
C ALA A 47 11.60 -9.58 -5.57
N SER A 48 11.60 -9.79 -4.26
CA SER A 48 12.50 -10.75 -3.59
C SER A 48 11.80 -11.36 -2.38
N VAL A 49 12.18 -12.58 -2.04
CA VAL A 49 11.65 -13.35 -0.90
C VAL A 49 12.79 -13.94 -0.07
N GLY A 50 12.55 -14.25 1.20
CA GLY A 50 13.42 -15.06 2.06
C GLY A 50 14.76 -14.43 2.48
N ASN A 51 15.12 -13.25 1.99
CA ASN A 51 16.48 -12.71 2.13
C ASN A 51 16.68 -11.76 3.33
N ILE A 52 15.68 -11.60 4.19
CA ILE A 52 15.73 -10.61 5.28
C ILE A 52 16.26 -11.23 6.57
N SER A 53 15.70 -12.37 6.97
CA SER A 53 16.09 -13.06 8.21
C SER A 53 15.64 -14.53 8.19
N PRO A 54 16.49 -15.45 8.66
CA PRO A 54 16.15 -16.89 8.70
C PRO A 54 15.15 -17.27 9.80
N VAL A 55 14.82 -16.34 10.71
CA VAL A 55 13.89 -16.59 11.82
C VAL A 55 12.46 -16.14 11.52
N LEU A 56 12.23 -15.46 10.39
CA LEU A 56 10.91 -15.04 9.96
C LEU A 56 10.21 -16.17 9.22
N HIS A 57 8.89 -16.31 9.40
CA HIS A 57 8.11 -17.37 8.75
C HIS A 57 7.99 -17.17 7.24
N GLY A 58 8.02 -15.94 6.78
CA GLY A 58 8.06 -15.57 5.36
C GLY A 58 8.22 -14.08 5.20
N THR A 59 8.88 -13.68 4.12
CA THR A 59 9.13 -12.27 3.80
C THR A 59 8.95 -12.00 2.32
N GLY A 60 8.38 -10.84 2.01
CA GLY A 60 8.25 -10.35 0.64
C GLY A 60 8.71 -8.91 0.55
N THR A 61 9.72 -8.66 -0.25
CA THR A 61 10.17 -7.32 -0.61
C THR A 61 9.67 -6.99 -2.01
N PHE A 62 8.92 -5.91 -2.14
CA PHE A 62 8.35 -5.48 -3.41
C PHE A 62 8.63 -4.01 -3.67
N TYR A 63 9.27 -3.71 -4.80
CA TYR A 63 9.53 -2.36 -5.26
C TYR A 63 8.82 -2.09 -6.58
N ARG A 64 8.28 -0.90 -6.71
CA ARG A 64 7.74 -0.35 -7.95
C ARG A 64 8.26 1.07 -8.14
N GLY A 65 9.35 1.22 -8.87
CA GLY A 65 10.12 2.45 -8.92
C GLY A 65 10.60 2.85 -7.51
N LYS A 66 10.26 4.06 -7.08
CA LYS A 66 10.62 4.57 -5.74
C LYS A 66 9.64 4.18 -4.63
N THR A 67 8.67 3.32 -4.89
CA THR A 67 7.78 2.76 -3.84
C THR A 67 8.34 1.42 -3.40
N HIS A 68 8.70 1.30 -2.13
CA HIS A 68 9.31 0.12 -1.52
C HIS A 68 8.48 -0.37 -0.34
N ILE A 69 8.10 -1.64 -0.37
CA ILE A 69 7.36 -2.32 0.70
C ILE A 69 8.13 -3.56 1.15
N LEU A 70 8.20 -3.73 2.45
CA LEU A 70 8.58 -4.98 3.10
C LEU A 70 7.33 -5.58 3.76
N SER A 71 7.00 -6.80 3.41
CA SER A 71 5.93 -7.57 4.05
C SER A 71 6.51 -8.76 4.81
N VAL A 72 6.10 -8.91 6.06
CA VAL A 72 6.57 -9.98 6.96
C VAL A 72 5.38 -10.83 7.38
N LEU A 73 5.50 -12.13 7.18
CA LEU A 73 4.54 -13.13 7.60
C LEU A 73 4.88 -13.68 8.98
N THR A 74 3.87 -13.77 9.83
CA THR A 74 3.90 -14.52 11.09
C THR A 74 2.76 -15.54 11.08
N LEU A 75 3.09 -16.78 11.37
CA LEU A 75 2.13 -17.88 11.55
C LEU A 75 1.99 -18.17 13.04
N GLY A 76 0.76 -18.19 13.51
CA GLY A 76 0.42 -18.51 14.89
C GLY A 76 -0.45 -19.77 14.97
N GLY A 77 -0.63 -20.31 16.18
CA GLY A 77 -1.58 -21.39 16.41
C GLY A 77 -3.05 -20.94 16.20
N PRO A 78 -3.99 -21.87 16.12
CA PRO A 78 -5.42 -21.52 15.96
C PRO A 78 -5.97 -20.59 17.06
N LYS A 79 -5.43 -20.69 18.27
CA LYS A 79 -5.82 -19.86 19.42
C LYS A 79 -5.34 -18.41 19.34
N GLU A 80 -4.44 -18.10 18.41
CA GLU A 80 -3.93 -16.76 18.16
C GLU A 80 -4.81 -15.94 17.21
N SER A 81 -5.98 -16.47 16.82
CA SER A 81 -6.98 -15.76 16.02
C SER A 81 -7.47 -14.50 16.75
N GLN A 82 -7.78 -13.47 16.00
CA GLN A 82 -8.37 -12.26 16.56
C GLN A 82 -9.86 -12.50 16.85
N ILE A 83 -10.25 -12.36 18.11
CA ILE A 83 -11.65 -12.40 18.50
C ILE A 83 -12.26 -11.03 18.20
N ILE A 84 -13.33 -11.02 17.41
CA ILE A 84 -14.16 -9.85 17.16
C ILE A 84 -15.41 -10.08 18.00
N ASP A 85 -15.56 -9.33 19.08
CA ASP A 85 -16.70 -9.40 19.99
C ASP A 85 -17.42 -8.04 19.97
N GLU A 86 -18.44 -7.95 19.12
CA GLU A 86 -19.32 -6.79 18.99
C GLU A 86 -20.71 -7.15 19.53
N ILE A 87 -21.54 -6.15 19.83
CA ILE A 87 -22.87 -6.35 20.43
C ILE A 87 -23.73 -7.34 19.63
N GLU A 88 -23.60 -7.35 18.31
CA GLU A 88 -24.40 -8.20 17.41
C GLU A 88 -23.61 -9.30 16.69
N LEU A 89 -22.28 -9.31 16.83
CA LEU A 89 -21.41 -10.23 16.10
C LEU A 89 -20.27 -10.74 16.97
N SER A 90 -20.20 -12.05 17.16
CA SER A 90 -18.99 -12.70 17.67
C SER A 90 -18.38 -13.55 16.55
N ALA A 91 -17.17 -13.22 16.15
CA ALA A 91 -16.47 -13.92 15.07
C ALA A 91 -14.99 -14.07 15.38
N GLU A 92 -14.38 -15.12 14.84
CA GLU A 92 -12.93 -15.31 14.86
C GLU A 92 -12.34 -14.93 13.50
N LYS A 93 -11.31 -14.09 13.54
CA LYS A 93 -10.58 -13.66 12.37
C LYS A 93 -9.18 -14.25 12.41
N ARG A 94 -8.92 -15.25 11.57
CA ARG A 94 -7.62 -15.91 11.53
C ARG A 94 -6.62 -15.29 10.53
N TYR A 95 -7.06 -14.43 9.64
CA TYR A 95 -6.19 -13.65 8.75
C TYR A 95 -6.21 -12.18 9.12
N MET A 96 -5.04 -11.62 9.34
CA MET A 96 -4.87 -10.21 9.69
C MET A 96 -3.80 -9.60 8.78
N HIS A 97 -4.10 -8.44 8.22
CA HIS A 97 -3.13 -7.64 7.48
C HIS A 97 -2.97 -6.27 8.14
N HIS A 98 -1.78 -6.00 8.65
CA HIS A 98 -1.41 -4.71 9.22
C HIS A 98 -0.53 -3.94 8.24
N TYR A 99 -0.81 -2.66 8.11
CA TYR A 99 -0.11 -1.77 7.20
C TYR A 99 0.44 -0.57 7.96
N ASN A 100 1.74 -0.33 7.84
CA ASN A 100 2.43 0.79 8.45
C ASN A 100 2.92 1.76 7.37
N PHE A 101 2.66 3.04 7.61
CA PHE A 101 3.07 4.14 6.74
C PHE A 101 3.74 5.23 7.56
N PRO A 102 5.01 5.03 7.98
CA PRO A 102 5.74 5.97 8.81
C PRO A 102 6.10 7.24 8.03
N PRO A 103 6.30 8.38 8.70
CA PRO A 103 6.66 9.65 8.06
C PRO A 103 7.90 9.58 7.18
N PHE A 104 8.91 8.82 7.59
CA PHE A 104 10.15 8.68 6.83
C PHE A 104 9.93 8.09 5.42
N SER A 105 8.85 7.33 5.20
CA SER A 105 8.53 6.76 3.89
C SER A 105 8.32 7.83 2.81
N THR A 106 7.93 9.03 3.22
CA THR A 106 7.77 10.20 2.34
C THR A 106 8.88 11.25 2.51
N GLY A 107 9.94 10.93 3.27
CA GLY A 107 11.00 11.88 3.60
C GLY A 107 10.58 12.94 4.63
N SER A 108 9.46 12.74 5.30
CA SER A 108 8.94 13.68 6.31
C SER A 108 9.42 13.30 7.71
N THR A 109 9.52 14.28 8.59
CA THR A 109 9.68 14.07 10.03
C THR A 109 8.31 13.96 10.70
N GLY A 110 8.21 13.18 11.77
CA GLY A 110 6.96 13.04 12.49
C GLY A 110 7.01 11.92 13.52
N ARG A 111 5.93 11.77 14.28
CA ARG A 111 5.81 10.72 15.29
C ARG A 111 5.68 9.34 14.62
N VAL A 112 6.51 8.40 15.03
CA VAL A 112 6.44 6.99 14.59
C VAL A 112 5.70 6.18 15.65
N GLY A 113 4.95 5.14 15.24
CA GLY A 113 4.27 4.20 16.13
C GLY A 113 2.80 4.53 16.43
N GLY A 114 2.25 5.60 15.85
CA GLY A 114 0.81 5.89 15.92
C GLY A 114 0.04 5.23 14.77
N ILE A 115 -1.11 4.63 15.06
CA ILE A 115 -2.05 4.13 14.03
C ILE A 115 -2.96 5.27 13.62
N ASN A 116 -3.15 5.45 12.32
CA ASN A 116 -4.07 6.43 11.75
C ASN A 116 -5.12 5.76 10.84
N ARG A 117 -6.18 6.51 10.50
CA ARG A 117 -7.28 6.00 9.64
C ARG A 117 -6.81 5.51 8.28
N ARG A 118 -5.78 6.13 7.70
CA ARG A 118 -5.17 5.71 6.44
C ARG A 118 -4.55 4.32 6.56
N MET A 119 -3.77 4.07 7.61
CA MET A 119 -3.16 2.78 7.85
C MET A 119 -4.19 1.68 8.01
N VAL A 120 -5.26 1.93 8.77
CA VAL A 120 -6.37 0.99 8.95
C VAL A 120 -7.05 0.69 7.62
N GLY A 121 -7.44 1.71 6.86
CA GLY A 121 -8.12 1.54 5.57
C GLY A 121 -7.26 0.82 4.53
N HIS A 122 -5.98 1.15 4.42
CA HIS A 122 -5.06 0.49 3.50
C HIS A 122 -4.77 -0.96 3.92
N GLY A 123 -4.64 -1.24 5.21
CA GLY A 123 -4.52 -2.59 5.73
C GLY A 123 -5.73 -3.45 5.40
N ALA A 124 -6.94 -2.93 5.65
CA ALA A 124 -8.20 -3.60 5.33
C ALA A 124 -8.37 -3.86 3.83
N LEU A 125 -7.90 -2.94 2.98
CA LEU A 125 -7.93 -3.11 1.53
C LEU A 125 -7.05 -4.29 1.07
N ALA A 126 -5.82 -4.37 1.58
CA ALA A 126 -4.91 -5.47 1.26
C ALA A 126 -5.42 -6.81 1.82
N GLU A 127 -6.01 -6.78 3.02
CA GLU A 127 -6.63 -7.95 3.62
C GLU A 127 -7.75 -8.51 2.76
N LYS A 128 -8.69 -7.65 2.33
CA LYS A 128 -9.80 -8.05 1.45
C LYS A 128 -9.33 -8.59 0.10
N ALA A 129 -8.23 -8.07 -0.44
CA ALA A 129 -7.67 -8.54 -1.70
C ALA A 129 -7.12 -9.96 -1.61
N LEU A 130 -6.54 -10.34 -0.47
CA LEU A 130 -5.88 -11.63 -0.28
C LEU A 130 -6.80 -12.69 0.33
N LEU A 131 -7.81 -12.30 1.09
CA LEU A 131 -8.73 -13.22 1.77
C LEU A 131 -9.33 -14.31 0.85
N PRO A 132 -9.76 -14.01 -0.39
CA PRO A 132 -10.36 -15.03 -1.28
C PRO A 132 -9.40 -16.12 -1.74
N VAL A 133 -8.10 -15.91 -1.68
CA VAL A 133 -7.09 -16.87 -2.15
C VAL A 133 -6.44 -17.66 -1.03
N LEU A 134 -6.77 -17.35 0.22
CA LEU A 134 -6.23 -18.08 1.38
C LEU A 134 -6.85 -19.48 1.50
N PRO A 135 -6.08 -20.46 1.95
CA PRO A 135 -6.58 -21.81 2.19
C PRO A 135 -7.62 -21.83 3.34
N SER A 136 -8.50 -22.82 3.32
CA SER A 136 -9.40 -23.06 4.46
C SER A 136 -8.61 -23.46 5.71
N GLN A 137 -9.23 -23.34 6.88
CA GLN A 137 -8.60 -23.73 8.15
C GLN A 137 -8.30 -25.23 8.23
N GLU A 138 -9.07 -26.05 7.53
CA GLU A 138 -8.85 -27.50 7.46
C GLU A 138 -7.56 -27.85 6.71
N ILE A 139 -7.24 -27.10 5.65
CA ILE A 139 -6.04 -27.32 4.83
C ILE A 139 -4.81 -26.69 5.49
N PHE A 140 -4.98 -25.53 6.12
CA PHE A 140 -3.88 -24.78 6.71
C PHE A 140 -4.32 -24.20 8.07
N PRO A 141 -4.16 -24.94 9.19
CA PRO A 141 -4.76 -24.64 10.49
C PRO A 141 -4.06 -23.52 11.27
N TYR A 142 -3.31 -22.66 10.63
CA TYR A 142 -2.59 -21.57 11.26
C TYR A 142 -3.37 -20.26 11.20
N THR A 143 -3.19 -19.43 12.21
CA THR A 143 -3.51 -18.01 12.17
C THR A 143 -2.42 -17.31 11.37
N ILE A 144 -2.82 -16.47 10.43
CA ILE A 144 -1.94 -15.82 9.47
C ILE A 144 -1.95 -14.32 9.76
N ARG A 145 -0.78 -13.74 10.06
CA ARG A 145 -0.62 -12.30 10.22
C ARG A 145 0.45 -11.80 9.25
N VAL A 146 0.10 -10.84 8.40
CA VAL A 146 1.05 -10.14 7.56
C VAL A 146 1.16 -8.69 8.01
N VAL A 147 2.38 -8.21 8.19
CA VAL A 147 2.68 -6.82 8.45
C VAL A 147 3.42 -6.25 7.25
N SER A 148 2.86 -5.24 6.62
CA SER A 148 3.49 -4.53 5.49
C SER A 148 3.98 -3.17 5.94
N GLU A 149 5.27 -2.93 5.77
CA GLU A 149 5.97 -1.70 6.13
C GLU A 149 6.30 -0.90 4.87
N ALA A 150 5.82 0.33 4.78
CA ALA A 150 6.20 1.24 3.70
C ALA A 150 7.58 1.85 4.00
N LEU A 151 8.61 1.38 3.33
CA LEU A 151 9.99 1.86 3.48
C LEU A 151 10.22 3.15 2.70
N SER A 152 9.59 3.26 1.53
CA SER A 152 9.61 4.46 0.69
C SER A 152 8.33 4.56 -0.11
N SER A 153 7.84 5.78 -0.33
CA SER A 153 6.58 6.03 -1.03
C SER A 153 6.75 7.02 -2.19
N ASN A 154 6.38 6.56 -3.36
CA ASN A 154 6.09 7.40 -4.53
C ASN A 154 4.71 7.05 -5.09
N GLY A 155 3.72 6.98 -4.19
CA GLY A 155 2.33 6.62 -4.47
C GLY A 155 2.07 5.11 -4.58
N SER A 156 0.82 4.71 -4.38
CA SER A 156 0.33 3.33 -4.50
C SER A 156 1.01 2.30 -3.58
N THR A 157 1.35 2.71 -2.36
CA THR A 157 1.98 1.82 -1.37
C THR A 157 1.04 0.72 -0.89
N SER A 158 -0.28 0.99 -0.77
CA SER A 158 -1.28 -0.03 -0.42
C SER A 158 -1.37 -1.15 -1.45
N MET A 159 -1.30 -0.81 -2.73
CA MET A 159 -1.29 -1.82 -3.80
C MET A 159 0.03 -2.59 -3.85
N ALA A 160 1.14 -1.93 -3.54
CA ALA A 160 2.44 -2.57 -3.40
C ALA A 160 2.46 -3.53 -2.18
N SER A 161 1.71 -3.21 -1.09
CA SER A 161 1.59 -4.11 0.06
C SER A 161 0.84 -5.40 -0.27
N VAL A 162 -0.14 -5.37 -1.17
CA VAL A 162 -0.77 -6.60 -1.70
C VAL A 162 0.25 -7.49 -2.39
N CYS A 163 1.08 -6.90 -3.26
CA CYS A 163 2.14 -7.65 -3.95
C CYS A 163 3.17 -8.24 -2.96
N GLY A 164 3.66 -7.43 -2.02
CA GLY A 164 4.60 -7.88 -1.00
C GLY A 164 4.03 -8.96 -0.09
N SER A 165 2.74 -8.85 0.26
CA SER A 165 2.06 -9.85 1.08
C SER A 165 1.86 -11.18 0.34
N THR A 166 1.54 -11.16 -0.95
CA THR A 166 1.51 -12.36 -1.78
C THR A 166 2.87 -13.07 -1.75
N LEU A 167 3.96 -12.33 -1.92
CA LEU A 167 5.32 -12.88 -1.87
C LEU A 167 5.63 -13.48 -0.50
N ALA A 168 5.28 -12.78 0.59
CA ALA A 168 5.51 -13.27 1.96
C ALA A 168 4.71 -14.54 2.28
N LEU A 169 3.45 -14.62 1.81
CA LEU A 169 2.62 -15.81 1.96
C LEU A 169 3.20 -17.00 1.22
N MET A 170 3.64 -16.81 -0.01
CA MET A 170 4.27 -17.87 -0.81
C MET A 170 5.61 -18.31 -0.24
N ASP A 171 6.44 -17.38 0.23
CA ASP A 171 7.73 -17.63 0.89
C ASP A 171 7.55 -18.48 2.17
N GLY A 172 6.51 -18.20 2.96
CA GLY A 172 6.16 -18.93 4.17
C GLY A 172 5.39 -20.25 3.93
N GLY A 173 5.24 -20.67 2.66
CA GLY A 173 4.60 -21.95 2.31
C GLY A 173 3.08 -21.96 2.53
N VAL A 174 2.42 -20.80 2.63
CA VAL A 174 0.95 -20.75 2.69
C VAL A 174 0.39 -21.15 1.33
N PRO A 175 -0.43 -22.21 1.24
CA PRO A 175 -0.94 -22.70 -0.04
C PRO A 175 -2.09 -21.85 -0.58
N ILE A 176 -1.76 -20.62 -1.00
CA ILE A 176 -2.74 -19.73 -1.65
C ILE A 176 -3.17 -20.31 -3.00
N SER A 177 -4.44 -20.14 -3.36
CA SER A 177 -4.99 -20.69 -4.61
C SER A 177 -4.47 -19.98 -5.87
N ALA A 178 -4.07 -18.71 -5.75
CA ALA A 178 -3.48 -17.92 -6.83
C ALA A 178 -2.70 -16.74 -6.26
N PRO A 179 -1.65 -16.25 -6.96
CA PRO A 179 -1.00 -15.01 -6.59
C PRO A 179 -1.91 -13.81 -6.86
N VAL A 180 -1.87 -12.83 -5.96
CA VAL A 180 -2.63 -11.58 -6.07
C VAL A 180 -1.67 -10.41 -6.25
N ALA A 181 -1.94 -9.56 -7.22
CA ALA A 181 -1.19 -8.32 -7.44
C ALA A 181 -2.11 -7.11 -7.30
N GLY A 182 -1.56 -6.03 -6.76
CA GLY A 182 -2.24 -4.76 -6.61
C GLY A 182 -1.67 -3.69 -7.53
N ILE A 183 -2.56 -2.95 -8.21
CA ILE A 183 -2.24 -1.77 -8.99
C ILE A 183 -3.29 -0.69 -8.76
N SER A 184 -2.89 0.58 -8.75
CA SER A 184 -3.85 1.69 -8.77
C SER A 184 -3.99 2.26 -10.18
N ILE A 185 -5.21 2.59 -10.53
CA ILE A 185 -5.57 3.22 -11.80
C ILE A 185 -6.13 4.60 -11.48
N GLY A 186 -5.64 5.63 -12.18
CA GLY A 186 -6.16 6.98 -12.13
C GLY A 186 -7.07 7.25 -13.33
N LEU A 187 -8.15 7.97 -13.10
CA LEU A 187 -9.02 8.49 -14.15
C LEU A 187 -8.81 10.00 -14.25
N VAL A 188 -8.56 10.49 -15.45
CA VAL A 188 -8.48 11.92 -15.75
C VAL A 188 -9.58 12.26 -16.74
N THR A 189 -10.49 13.15 -16.34
CA THR A 189 -11.60 13.63 -17.19
C THR A 189 -11.53 15.13 -17.31
N ARG A 190 -12.04 15.70 -18.41
CA ARG A 190 -12.45 17.11 -18.42
C ARG A 190 -13.83 17.16 -17.78
N GLY A 191 -13.96 17.99 -16.75
CA GLY A 191 -15.28 18.31 -16.23
C GLY A 191 -16.17 18.90 -17.34
N ASP A 192 -17.39 18.47 -17.41
CA ASP A 192 -18.44 19.13 -18.18
C ASP A 192 -18.81 20.46 -17.51
#